data_a7b80dadac3c78559324b64b34a0ece4
#
_entry.id   a7b80dadac3c78559324b64b34a0ece4
#
_cell.length_a   1.000
_cell.length_b   1.000
_cell.length_c   1.000
_cell.angle_alpha   90.00
_cell.angle_beta   90.00
_cell.angle_gamma   90.00
#
_symmetry.space_group_name_H-M   'P 1'
#
loop_
_entity.id
_entity.type
_entity.pdbx_description
1 polymer ?
#
loop_
_entity_poly.entity_id
_entity_poly.type
_entity_poly.pdbx_seq_one_letter_code
_entity_poly.pdbx_strand_id
1 'polypeptide(L)'
;MAGAPRRPTLEPLAALVRAYSASARANQYLVERLDPAVWRAELRGGRGDRLRTIAALVAHLHNCGLRYLVRTDPTADVPGELDRLRVTRAQAVRALGAKRKAVLRVVPSAIAAGRRIVGFPHDAATFLIYYLAHDSHHRGQILLQARLLGHPVSRDAMIGLWQWSARAKETGR
;
A
#
# COMPACT_ATOMS: atom_id res chain seq x y z
N MET A 1 -40.59 -25.40 -7.17
CA MET A 1 -40.24 -24.00 -7.55
C MET A 1 -38.91 -23.65 -6.90
N ALA A 2 -37.83 -23.69 -7.65
CA ALA A 2 -36.49 -23.30 -7.14
C ALA A 2 -36.44 -21.76 -7.03
N GLY A 3 -36.22 -21.24 -5.81
CA GLY A 3 -36.09 -19.81 -5.58
C GLY A 3 -34.95 -19.22 -6.37
N ALA A 4 -35.16 -18.05 -6.98
CA ALA A 4 -34.12 -17.31 -7.70
C ALA A 4 -32.90 -17.10 -6.79
N PRO A 5 -31.65 -17.22 -7.30
CA PRO A 5 -30.47 -17.00 -6.50
C PRO A 5 -30.50 -15.56 -5.94
N ARG A 6 -30.42 -15.43 -4.63
CA ARG A 6 -30.32 -14.12 -3.98
C ARG A 6 -29.08 -13.40 -4.52
N ARG A 7 -29.26 -12.23 -5.13
CA ARG A 7 -28.13 -11.35 -5.49
C ARG A 7 -27.31 -11.10 -4.24
N PRO A 8 -25.97 -11.25 -4.29
CA PRO A 8 -25.15 -10.95 -3.14
C PRO A 8 -25.34 -9.48 -2.75
N THR A 9 -25.73 -9.23 -1.50
CA THR A 9 -25.82 -7.87 -0.97
C THR A 9 -24.42 -7.24 -0.94
N LEU A 10 -24.31 -6.04 -1.50
CA LEU A 10 -23.06 -5.28 -1.42
C LEU A 10 -22.85 -4.86 0.05
N GLU A 11 -21.75 -5.33 0.64
CA GLU A 11 -21.27 -4.90 1.96
C GLU A 11 -20.16 -3.86 1.76
N PRO A 12 -20.47 -2.55 1.83
CA PRO A 12 -19.53 -1.49 1.43
C PRO A 12 -18.20 -1.55 2.18
N LEU A 13 -18.24 -1.79 3.49
CA LEU A 13 -17.02 -1.90 4.30
C LEU A 13 -16.16 -3.08 3.86
N ALA A 14 -16.76 -4.25 3.66
CA ALA A 14 -16.05 -5.43 3.21
C ALA A 14 -15.45 -5.23 1.80
N ALA A 15 -16.15 -4.52 0.92
CA ALA A 15 -15.65 -4.16 -0.40
C ALA A 15 -14.43 -3.22 -0.30
N LEU A 16 -14.50 -2.20 0.55
CA LEU A 16 -13.41 -1.24 0.78
C LEU A 16 -12.18 -1.93 1.39
N VAL A 17 -12.37 -2.82 2.35
CA VAL A 17 -11.31 -3.62 2.98
C VAL A 17 -10.62 -4.52 1.95
N ARG A 18 -11.38 -5.19 1.07
CA ARG A 18 -10.82 -5.99 -0.02
C ARG A 18 -10.05 -5.14 -1.02
N ALA A 19 -10.59 -3.98 -1.41
CA ALA A 19 -9.93 -3.05 -2.33
C ALA A 19 -8.58 -2.57 -1.75
N TYR A 20 -8.57 -2.15 -0.48
CA TYR A 20 -7.32 -1.77 0.19
C TYR A 20 -6.33 -2.94 0.24
N SER A 21 -6.77 -4.15 0.62
CA SER A 21 -5.90 -5.33 0.70
C SER A 21 -5.24 -5.64 -0.63
N ALA A 22 -6.00 -5.62 -1.74
CA ALA A 22 -5.49 -5.86 -3.09
C ALA A 22 -4.49 -4.76 -3.52
N SER A 23 -4.82 -3.49 -3.29
CA SER A 23 -3.95 -2.36 -3.62
C SER A 23 -2.64 -2.38 -2.82
N ALA A 24 -2.70 -2.67 -1.51
CA ALA A 24 -1.52 -2.79 -0.68
C ALA A 24 -0.63 -3.97 -1.10
N ARG A 25 -1.23 -5.10 -1.53
CA ARG A 25 -0.46 -6.22 -2.10
C ARG A 25 0.16 -5.85 -3.46
N ALA A 26 -0.52 -5.04 -4.27
CA ALA A 26 0.06 -4.54 -5.52
C ALA A 26 1.33 -3.69 -5.29
N ASN A 27 1.42 -2.95 -4.18
CA ASN A 27 2.65 -2.24 -3.80
C ASN A 27 3.81 -3.21 -3.50
N GLN A 28 3.55 -4.29 -2.75
CA GLN A 28 4.56 -5.34 -2.54
C GLN A 28 4.98 -5.99 -3.86
N TYR A 29 4.00 -6.36 -4.68
CA TYR A 29 4.23 -6.97 -5.99
C TYR A 29 5.09 -6.07 -6.90
N LEU A 30 4.85 -4.76 -6.90
CA LEU A 30 5.70 -3.81 -7.63
C LEU A 30 7.15 -3.87 -7.14
N VAL A 31 7.37 -3.77 -5.82
CA VAL A 31 8.73 -3.78 -5.24
C VAL A 31 9.45 -5.10 -5.54
N GLU A 32 8.74 -6.22 -5.55
CA GLU A 32 9.27 -7.54 -5.91
C GLU A 32 9.74 -7.62 -7.37
N ARG A 33 9.18 -6.81 -8.27
CA ARG A 33 9.42 -6.81 -9.72
C ARG A 33 10.33 -5.68 -10.21
N LEU A 34 10.75 -4.79 -9.32
CA LEU A 34 11.71 -3.75 -9.65
C LEU A 34 13.10 -4.36 -9.93
N ASP A 35 13.78 -3.82 -10.92
CA ASP A 35 15.20 -4.11 -11.13
C ASP A 35 15.99 -3.65 -9.89
N PRO A 36 16.88 -4.49 -9.32
CA PRO A 36 17.72 -4.06 -8.20
C PRO A 36 18.53 -2.80 -8.46
N ALA A 37 18.92 -2.56 -9.69
CA ALA A 37 19.74 -1.39 -10.08
C ALA A 37 19.04 -0.05 -9.76
N VAL A 38 17.70 0.01 -9.84
CA VAL A 38 16.98 1.27 -9.59
C VAL A 38 16.74 1.56 -8.11
N TRP A 39 16.96 0.59 -7.22
CA TRP A 39 16.52 0.69 -5.82
C TRP A 39 17.05 1.95 -5.11
N ARG A 40 18.34 2.27 -5.33
CA ARG A 40 19.01 3.44 -4.76
C ARG A 40 19.57 4.39 -5.81
N ALA A 41 19.25 4.16 -7.09
CA ALA A 41 19.69 5.05 -8.15
C ALA A 41 19.12 6.45 -7.93
N GLU A 42 19.97 7.44 -8.12
CA GLU A 42 19.58 8.84 -8.02
C GLU A 42 19.12 9.36 -9.38
N LEU A 43 17.94 9.96 -9.40
CA LEU A 43 17.44 10.71 -10.54
C LEU A 43 17.52 12.20 -10.22
N ARG A 44 18.19 12.96 -11.09
CA ARG A 44 18.22 14.42 -10.97
C ARG A 44 16.94 15.02 -11.55
N GLY A 45 16.28 15.85 -10.78
CA GLY A 45 15.16 16.66 -11.26
C GLY A 45 15.61 17.85 -12.08
N GLY A 46 14.67 18.57 -12.67
CA GLY A 46 14.95 19.89 -13.26
C GLY A 46 15.54 20.85 -12.21
N ARG A 47 16.37 21.80 -12.65
CA ARG A 47 17.09 22.76 -11.79
C ARG A 47 18.13 22.15 -10.82
N GLY A 48 18.57 20.90 -11.05
CA GLY A 48 19.61 20.25 -10.23
C GLY A 48 19.13 19.63 -8.92
N ASP A 49 17.82 19.67 -8.62
CA ASP A 49 17.25 19.03 -7.44
C ASP A 49 17.35 17.51 -7.52
N ARG A 50 17.70 16.89 -6.39
CA ARG A 50 17.70 15.43 -6.26
C ARG A 50 16.30 14.94 -5.92
N LEU A 51 15.75 14.08 -6.76
CA LEU A 51 14.52 13.38 -6.44
C LEU A 51 14.77 12.30 -5.37
N ARG A 52 13.72 11.97 -4.61
CA ARG A 52 13.80 10.85 -3.66
C ARG A 52 14.11 9.57 -4.43
N THR A 53 15.01 8.74 -3.93
CA THR A 53 15.24 7.39 -4.49
C THR A 53 13.98 6.52 -4.34
N ILE A 54 13.87 5.46 -5.14
CA ILE A 54 12.76 4.49 -5.03
C ILE A 54 12.74 3.88 -3.62
N ALA A 55 13.90 3.56 -3.03
CA ALA A 55 13.99 3.10 -1.64
C ALA A 55 13.33 4.08 -0.65
N ALA A 56 13.61 5.39 -0.81
CA ALA A 56 13.04 6.42 0.04
C ALA A 56 11.53 6.63 -0.19
N LEU A 57 11.04 6.48 -1.43
CA LEU A 57 9.61 6.50 -1.74
C LEU A 57 8.87 5.32 -1.12
N VAL A 58 9.44 4.11 -1.21
CA VAL A 58 8.84 2.90 -0.62
C VAL A 58 8.85 2.97 0.91
N ALA A 59 9.94 3.48 1.51
CA ALA A 59 9.98 3.72 2.96
C ALA A 59 8.92 4.75 3.38
N HIS A 60 8.73 5.84 2.62
CA HIS A 60 7.67 6.80 2.87
C HIS A 60 6.28 6.18 2.77
N LEU A 61 6.04 5.38 1.72
CA LEU A 61 4.79 4.66 1.52
C LEU A 61 4.48 3.71 2.70
N HIS A 62 5.51 3.07 3.28
CA HIS A 62 5.36 2.26 4.48
C HIS A 62 5.11 3.10 5.73
N ASN A 63 5.94 4.11 5.99
CA ASN A 63 5.93 4.88 7.24
C ASN A 63 4.69 5.79 7.35
N CYS A 64 4.13 6.20 6.20
CA CYS A 64 2.94 7.03 6.20
C CYS A 64 1.79 6.32 6.93
N GLY A 65 1.27 6.99 7.93
CA GLY A 65 0.11 6.54 8.67
C GLY A 65 0.35 5.53 9.80
N LEU A 66 1.53 4.94 9.97
CA LEU A 66 1.79 4.01 11.09
C LEU A 66 1.47 4.65 12.44
N ARG A 67 1.83 5.92 12.63
CA ARG A 67 1.52 6.68 13.85
C ARG A 67 0.01 6.81 14.14
N TYR A 68 -0.83 6.83 13.10
CA TYR A 68 -2.27 6.83 13.28
C TYR A 68 -2.76 5.49 13.83
N LEU A 69 -2.19 4.38 13.35
CA LEU A 69 -2.55 3.04 13.82
C LEU A 69 -2.18 2.85 15.28
N VAL A 70 -0.95 3.20 15.67
CA VAL A 70 -0.46 3.12 17.05
C VAL A 70 -1.33 3.95 18.02
N ARG A 71 -1.71 5.17 17.62
CA ARG A 71 -2.56 6.02 18.45
C ARG A 71 -4.00 5.50 18.55
N THR A 72 -4.50 4.86 17.50
CA THR A 72 -5.88 4.34 17.44
C THR A 72 -6.02 3.05 18.25
N ASP A 73 -4.99 2.21 18.21
CA ASP A 73 -4.90 0.97 18.98
C ASP A 73 -3.46 0.79 19.48
N PRO A 74 -3.13 1.29 20.69
CA PRO A 74 -1.80 1.14 21.26
C PRO A 74 -1.37 -0.30 21.52
N THR A 75 -2.32 -1.25 21.53
CA THR A 75 -2.06 -2.68 21.73
C THR A 75 -1.82 -3.42 20.40
N ALA A 76 -2.06 -2.75 19.28
CA ALA A 76 -1.87 -3.36 17.97
C ALA A 76 -0.38 -3.62 17.70
N ASP A 77 -0.10 -4.81 17.16
CA ASP A 77 1.22 -5.12 16.60
C ASP A 77 1.42 -4.34 15.28
N VAL A 78 1.92 -3.11 15.40
CA VAL A 78 2.20 -2.22 14.28
C VAL A 78 3.70 -2.27 13.98
N PRO A 79 4.11 -2.50 12.71
CA PRO A 79 5.52 -2.57 12.35
C PRO A 79 6.23 -1.23 12.59
N GLY A 80 7.53 -1.29 12.91
CA GLY A 80 8.37 -0.12 13.03
C GLY A 80 8.58 0.61 11.71
N GLU A 81 9.01 1.87 11.79
CA GLU A 81 9.36 2.68 10.62
C GLU A 81 10.60 2.13 9.89
N LEU A 82 10.64 2.33 8.59
CA LEU A 82 11.80 2.03 7.76
C LEU A 82 12.73 3.25 7.65
N ASP A 83 14.03 3.02 7.81
CA ASP A 83 15.04 4.01 7.48
C ASP A 83 15.14 4.15 5.94
N ARG A 84 14.72 5.30 5.43
CA ARG A 84 14.71 5.63 4.01
C ARG A 84 16.09 5.56 3.33
N LEU A 85 17.17 5.72 4.11
CA LEU A 85 18.54 5.71 3.59
C LEU A 85 19.17 4.31 3.60
N ARG A 86 18.66 3.39 4.44
CA ARG A 86 19.27 2.07 4.67
C ARG A 86 18.40 0.89 4.28
N VAL A 87 17.09 1.08 4.11
CA VAL A 87 16.17 -0.01 3.82
C VAL A 87 16.60 -0.81 2.59
N THR A 88 16.66 -2.12 2.72
CA THR A 88 16.83 -3.04 1.60
C THR A 88 15.49 -3.36 0.95
N ARG A 89 15.48 -3.80 -0.31
CA ARG A 89 14.27 -4.21 -1.02
C ARG A 89 13.53 -5.33 -0.27
N ALA A 90 14.24 -6.33 0.24
CA ALA A 90 13.64 -7.42 0.99
C ALA A 90 12.99 -6.96 2.30
N GLN A 91 13.63 -6.03 3.03
CA GLN A 91 13.02 -5.41 4.22
C GLN A 91 11.76 -4.63 3.86
N ALA A 92 11.78 -3.85 2.77
CA ALA A 92 10.64 -3.09 2.31
C ALA A 92 9.44 -3.98 1.95
N VAL A 93 9.65 -5.09 1.23
CA VAL A 93 8.59 -6.06 0.89
C VAL A 93 7.95 -6.63 2.16
N ARG A 94 8.75 -7.06 3.14
CA ARG A 94 8.22 -7.57 4.42
C ARG A 94 7.46 -6.50 5.18
N ALA A 95 7.99 -5.28 5.26
CA ALA A 95 7.40 -4.18 5.99
C ALA A 95 6.05 -3.74 5.37
N LEU A 96 5.95 -3.66 4.04
CA LEU A 96 4.68 -3.37 3.36
C LEU A 96 3.62 -4.43 3.68
N GLY A 97 4.01 -5.72 3.74
CA GLY A 97 3.10 -6.79 4.14
C GLY A 97 2.64 -6.67 5.59
N ALA A 98 3.54 -6.33 6.50
CA ALA A 98 3.23 -6.11 7.91
C ALA A 98 2.31 -4.89 8.09
N LYS A 99 2.59 -3.76 7.41
CA LYS A 99 1.71 -2.59 7.40
C LYS A 99 0.31 -2.95 6.92
N ARG A 100 0.19 -3.68 5.80
CA ARG A 100 -1.11 -4.13 5.29
C ARG A 100 -1.90 -4.90 6.35
N LYS A 101 -1.26 -5.86 7.03
CA LYS A 101 -1.90 -6.65 8.09
C LYS A 101 -2.36 -5.76 9.26
N ALA A 102 -1.52 -4.81 9.69
CA ALA A 102 -1.85 -3.88 10.77
C ALA A 102 -3.05 -2.98 10.40
N VAL A 103 -3.07 -2.39 9.21
CA VAL A 103 -4.21 -1.58 8.74
C VAL A 103 -5.49 -2.40 8.69
N LEU A 104 -5.43 -3.63 8.16
CA LEU A 104 -6.58 -4.54 8.05
C LEU A 104 -7.10 -5.05 9.39
N ARG A 105 -6.34 -4.93 10.45
CA ARG A 105 -6.79 -5.23 11.82
C ARG A 105 -7.35 -3.99 12.50
N VAL A 106 -6.60 -2.90 12.52
CA VAL A 106 -6.95 -1.69 13.29
C VAL A 106 -8.14 -0.94 12.70
N VAL A 107 -8.12 -0.69 11.38
CA VAL A 107 -9.12 0.20 10.77
C VAL A 107 -10.53 -0.42 10.75
N PRO A 108 -10.75 -1.67 10.30
CA PRO A 108 -12.07 -2.29 10.36
C PRO A 108 -12.60 -2.41 11.80
N SER A 109 -11.73 -2.72 12.77
CA SER A 109 -12.11 -2.74 14.19
C SER A 109 -12.54 -1.36 14.69
N ALA A 110 -11.85 -0.30 14.29
CA ALA A 110 -12.27 1.07 14.62
C ALA A 110 -13.63 1.42 14.01
N ILE A 111 -13.85 1.05 12.73
CA ILE A 111 -15.13 1.28 12.06
C ILE A 111 -16.27 0.53 12.78
N ALA A 112 -16.07 -0.75 13.06
CA ALA A 112 -17.10 -1.58 13.74
C ALA A 112 -17.45 -1.04 15.14
N ALA A 113 -16.47 -0.42 15.82
CA ALA A 113 -16.68 0.20 17.13
C ALA A 113 -17.14 1.66 17.07
N GLY A 114 -17.43 2.22 15.90
CA GLY A 114 -17.79 3.63 15.70
C GLY A 114 -16.65 4.62 16.09
N ARG A 115 -15.40 4.16 16.15
CA ARG A 115 -14.26 4.97 16.55
C ARG A 115 -13.63 5.67 15.36
N ARG A 116 -13.05 6.84 15.60
CA ARG A 116 -12.22 7.55 14.63
C ARG A 116 -10.79 6.99 14.63
N ILE A 117 -10.08 7.19 13.52
CA ILE A 117 -8.62 7.02 13.48
C ILE A 117 -7.99 8.25 14.16
N VAL A 118 -7.25 8.04 15.24
CA VAL A 118 -6.72 9.12 16.07
C VAL A 118 -5.72 9.98 15.28
N GLY A 119 -6.00 11.27 15.18
CA GLY A 119 -5.20 12.24 14.43
C GLY A 119 -5.53 12.31 12.93
N PHE A 120 -6.49 11.54 12.45
CA PHE A 120 -7.05 11.68 11.11
C PHE A 120 -8.38 12.43 11.19
N PRO A 121 -8.60 13.51 10.40
CA PRO A 121 -9.72 14.42 10.61
C PRO A 121 -11.07 13.83 10.16
N HIS A 122 -11.06 12.81 9.32
CA HIS A 122 -12.26 12.20 8.76
C HIS A 122 -12.57 10.86 9.44
N ASP A 123 -13.63 10.17 8.97
CA ASP A 123 -13.99 8.84 9.46
C ASP A 123 -12.98 7.76 9.04
N ALA A 124 -13.08 6.58 9.67
CA ALA A 124 -12.15 5.50 9.45
C ALA A 124 -12.28 4.87 8.05
N ALA A 125 -13.44 4.93 7.40
CA ALA A 125 -13.61 4.46 6.02
C ALA A 125 -12.87 5.39 5.04
N THR A 126 -12.99 6.70 5.23
CA THR A 126 -12.24 7.71 4.47
C THR A 126 -10.73 7.52 4.62
N PHE A 127 -10.26 7.05 5.77
CA PHE A 127 -8.85 6.71 5.96
C PHE A 127 -8.36 5.60 5.00
N LEU A 128 -9.18 4.56 4.75
CA LEU A 128 -8.85 3.53 3.75
C LEU A 128 -8.83 4.10 2.33
N ILE A 129 -9.77 4.99 2.01
CA ILE A 129 -9.82 5.68 0.70
C ILE A 129 -8.59 6.56 0.52
N TYR A 130 -8.21 7.31 1.56
CA TYR A 130 -6.98 8.10 1.55
C TYR A 130 -5.76 7.22 1.25
N TYR A 131 -5.64 6.06 1.89
CA TYR A 131 -4.53 5.15 1.60
C TYR A 131 -4.55 4.60 0.18
N LEU A 132 -5.70 4.30 -0.39
CA LEU A 132 -5.80 3.88 -1.78
C LEU A 132 -5.26 4.96 -2.72
N ALA A 133 -5.65 6.22 -2.50
CA ALA A 133 -5.20 7.36 -3.30
C ALA A 133 -3.69 7.62 -3.11
N HIS A 134 -3.22 7.70 -1.85
CA HIS A 134 -1.82 7.93 -1.49
C HIS A 134 -0.89 6.85 -2.06
N ASP A 135 -1.25 5.59 -1.87
CA ASP A 135 -0.45 4.47 -2.34
C ASP A 135 -0.42 4.41 -3.88
N SER A 136 -1.53 4.74 -4.56
CA SER A 136 -1.60 4.80 -6.02
C SER A 136 -0.75 5.94 -6.58
N HIS A 137 -0.74 7.11 -5.92
CA HIS A 137 0.12 8.23 -6.28
C HIS A 137 1.60 7.83 -6.23
N HIS A 138 2.06 7.27 -5.13
CA HIS A 138 3.46 6.87 -4.98
C HIS A 138 3.83 5.67 -5.87
N ARG A 139 2.92 4.74 -6.13
CA ARG A 139 3.12 3.66 -7.10
C ARG A 139 3.39 4.22 -8.50
N GLY A 140 2.65 5.23 -8.91
CA GLY A 140 2.89 5.93 -10.18
C GLY A 140 4.26 6.60 -10.23
N GLN A 141 4.68 7.26 -9.14
CA GLN A 141 6.02 7.87 -9.04
C GLN A 141 7.14 6.82 -9.17
N ILE A 142 7.01 5.68 -8.49
CA ILE A 142 8.00 4.58 -8.55
C ILE A 142 8.11 4.03 -9.97
N LEU A 143 6.99 3.79 -10.65
CA LEU A 143 6.96 3.30 -12.03
C LEU A 143 7.60 4.29 -13.00
N LEU A 144 7.28 5.57 -12.86
CA LEU A 144 7.88 6.64 -13.67
C LEU A 144 9.39 6.72 -13.45
N GLN A 145 9.83 6.72 -12.19
CA GLN A 145 11.24 6.77 -11.85
C GLN A 145 12.03 5.59 -12.41
N ALA A 146 11.53 4.37 -12.28
CA ALA A 146 12.16 3.17 -12.84
C ALA A 146 12.32 3.30 -14.37
N ARG A 147 11.31 3.83 -15.07
CA ARG A 147 11.38 4.10 -16.50
C ARG A 147 12.42 5.16 -16.85
N LEU A 148 12.45 6.27 -16.12
CA LEU A 148 13.42 7.37 -16.36
C LEU A 148 14.87 6.95 -16.08
N LEU A 149 15.07 5.98 -15.20
CA LEU A 149 16.36 5.36 -14.92
C LEU A 149 16.79 4.30 -15.97
N GLY A 150 15.98 4.06 -17.01
CA GLY A 150 16.27 3.09 -18.06
C GLY A 150 15.88 1.64 -17.73
N HIS A 151 15.21 1.38 -16.59
CA HIS A 151 14.82 0.05 -16.14
C HIS A 151 13.29 -0.03 -15.95
N PRO A 152 12.47 0.12 -17.00
CA PRO A 152 11.02 0.05 -16.87
C PRO A 152 10.60 -1.33 -16.36
N VAL A 153 9.56 -1.35 -15.55
CA VAL A 153 8.94 -2.60 -15.12
C VAL A 153 8.39 -3.33 -16.35
N SER A 154 8.56 -4.65 -16.41
CA SER A 154 8.12 -5.46 -17.55
C SER A 154 6.61 -5.33 -17.81
N ARG A 155 6.18 -5.61 -19.08
CA ARG A 155 4.77 -5.60 -19.46
C ARG A 155 3.93 -6.52 -18.57
N ASP A 156 4.42 -7.73 -18.30
CA ASP A 156 3.70 -8.71 -17.47
C ASP A 156 3.55 -8.23 -16.03
N ALA A 157 4.58 -7.60 -15.47
CA ALA A 157 4.49 -7.01 -14.15
C ALA A 157 3.53 -5.82 -14.12
N MET A 158 3.48 -4.99 -15.18
CA MET A 158 2.50 -3.92 -15.31
C MET A 158 1.06 -4.44 -15.35
N ILE A 159 0.79 -5.50 -16.15
CA ILE A 159 -0.51 -6.17 -16.18
C ILE A 159 -0.84 -6.74 -14.81
N GLY A 160 0.13 -7.38 -14.15
CA GLY A 160 -0.03 -7.95 -12.81
C GLY A 160 -0.45 -6.95 -11.74
N LEU A 161 -0.06 -5.67 -11.85
CA LEU A 161 -0.50 -4.61 -10.94
C LEU A 161 -2.02 -4.36 -11.00
N TRP A 162 -2.66 -4.60 -12.15
CA TRP A 162 -4.10 -4.41 -12.36
C TRP A 162 -4.92 -5.67 -12.09
N GLN A 163 -4.29 -6.82 -11.91
CA GLN A 163 -4.96 -8.08 -11.59
C GLN A 163 -5.36 -8.14 -10.10
N TRP A 164 -6.26 -7.28 -9.68
CA TRP A 164 -6.67 -7.14 -8.28
C TRP A 164 -7.25 -8.43 -7.69
N SER A 165 -7.97 -9.23 -8.47
CA SER A 165 -8.45 -10.55 -8.02
C SER A 165 -7.29 -11.50 -7.67
N ALA A 166 -6.19 -11.48 -8.45
CA ALA A 166 -5.00 -12.25 -8.13
C ALA A 166 -4.32 -11.71 -6.86
N ARG A 167 -4.16 -10.38 -6.76
CA ARG A 167 -3.59 -9.74 -5.56
C ARG A 167 -4.42 -10.02 -4.31
N ALA A 168 -5.74 -10.02 -4.41
CA ALA A 168 -6.62 -10.38 -3.30
C ALA A 168 -6.42 -11.83 -2.86
N LYS A 169 -6.39 -12.79 -3.80
CA LYS A 169 -6.15 -14.22 -3.50
C LYS A 169 -4.82 -14.45 -2.78
N GLU A 170 -3.74 -13.75 -3.20
CA GLU A 170 -2.42 -13.84 -2.54
C GLU A 170 -2.43 -13.37 -1.09
N THR A 171 -3.46 -12.65 -0.66
CA THR A 171 -3.60 -12.17 0.71
C THR A 171 -4.56 -13.02 1.55
N GLY A 172 -5.06 -14.13 1.01
CA GLY A 172 -6.00 -15.01 1.69
C GLY A 172 -7.43 -14.45 1.81
N ARG A 173 -7.84 -13.58 0.89
CA ARG A 173 -9.14 -12.90 0.91
C ARG A 173 -9.84 -12.99 -0.44
#